data_39901f8a2e86776fb287de3152d05ae8
#
_entry.id   39901f8a2e86776fb287de3152d05ae8
#
_cell.length_a   1.000
_cell.length_b   1.000
_cell.length_c   1.000
_cell.angle_alpha   90.00
_cell.angle_beta   90.00
_cell.angle_gamma   90.00
#
_symmetry.space_group_name_H-M   'P 1'
#
loop_
_entity.id
_entity.type
_entity.pdbx_description
1 polymer ?
#
loop_
_entity_poly.entity_id
_entity_poly.type
_entity_poly.pdbx_seq_one_letter_code
_entity_poly.pdbx_strand_id
1 'polypeptide(L)'
;MAESRTLPTGFGELEVLAVGMVLLVEALTGLSLNSLTILSFCKNPELRTPSHLLVLSLAFADSGISLNALIAATSSLLRRWPYGSDGCQAHGFQGFAAALASISNSAAIAWGSYHHYCTHRRLAWDTAISLVLFVWLSSAFWAALPLLGWGHYDYEPLGTCCTLDYSRNFTSFLFTMAFFNFLLPLFITLISYWLMEQKLGKTGHPQGHQGT
;
A
#
# COMPACT_ATOMS: atom_id res chain seq x y z
N MET A 1 -29.20 0.64 15.22
CA MET A 1 -28.78 -0.78 15.45
C MET A 1 -27.96 -1.20 14.25
N ALA A 2 -26.67 -1.47 14.44
CA ALA A 2 -25.82 -1.93 13.36
C ALA A 2 -26.24 -3.34 12.95
N GLU A 3 -26.69 -3.51 11.73
CA GLU A 3 -27.09 -4.80 11.17
C GLU A 3 -25.84 -5.69 11.06
N SER A 4 -25.73 -6.67 11.94
CA SER A 4 -24.64 -7.64 11.90
C SER A 4 -24.96 -8.69 10.84
N ARG A 5 -24.20 -8.70 9.75
CA ARG A 5 -24.35 -9.71 8.71
C ARG A 5 -23.75 -11.04 9.16
N THR A 6 -24.54 -12.10 9.15
CA THR A 6 -24.06 -13.47 9.37
C THR A 6 -23.35 -14.01 8.14
N LEU A 7 -22.47 -14.98 8.33
CA LEU A 7 -21.72 -15.66 7.24
C LEU A 7 -22.66 -16.21 6.16
N PRO A 8 -22.26 -16.10 4.86
CA PRO A 8 -22.96 -16.78 3.79
C PRO A 8 -22.97 -18.29 4.01
N THR A 9 -24.10 -18.90 3.71
CA THR A 9 -24.24 -20.37 3.72
C THR A 9 -23.33 -20.96 2.63
N GLY A 10 -22.25 -21.66 3.01
CA GLY A 10 -21.36 -22.32 2.06
C GLY A 10 -19.89 -22.32 2.46
N PHE A 11 -19.46 -21.48 3.41
CA PHE A 11 -18.10 -21.51 3.95
C PHE A 11 -18.08 -22.21 5.31
N GLY A 12 -17.17 -23.16 5.47
CA GLY A 12 -16.98 -23.86 6.74
C GLY A 12 -16.42 -22.94 7.82
N GLU A 13 -16.79 -23.18 9.08
CA GLU A 13 -16.25 -22.45 10.23
C GLU A 13 -14.72 -22.49 10.28
N LEU A 14 -14.13 -23.60 9.87
CA LEU A 14 -12.68 -23.79 9.85
C LEU A 14 -11.99 -22.85 8.86
N GLU A 15 -12.56 -22.62 7.69
CA GLU A 15 -12.01 -21.72 6.66
C GLU A 15 -11.99 -20.28 7.16
N VAL A 16 -13.07 -19.83 7.79
CA VAL A 16 -13.18 -18.48 8.36
C VAL A 16 -12.19 -18.27 9.50
N LEU A 17 -12.03 -19.26 10.37
CA LEU A 17 -11.04 -19.22 11.44
C LEU A 17 -9.61 -19.22 10.91
N ALA A 18 -9.33 -20.04 9.89
CA ALA A 18 -8.01 -20.07 9.26
C ALA A 18 -7.65 -18.71 8.62
N VAL A 19 -8.57 -18.09 7.89
CA VAL A 19 -8.39 -16.75 7.35
C VAL A 19 -8.17 -15.73 8.46
N GLY A 20 -8.95 -15.77 9.53
CA GLY A 20 -8.79 -14.89 10.68
C GLY A 20 -7.42 -15.02 11.35
N MET A 21 -6.90 -16.23 11.50
CA MET A 21 -5.56 -16.47 12.07
C MET A 21 -4.45 -15.95 11.16
N VAL A 22 -4.54 -16.17 9.85
CA VAL A 22 -3.56 -15.65 8.87
C VAL A 22 -3.54 -14.12 8.89
N LEU A 23 -4.71 -13.48 8.86
CA LEU A 23 -4.83 -12.02 8.94
C LEU A 23 -4.30 -11.47 10.27
N LEU A 24 -4.51 -12.18 11.37
CA LEU A 24 -3.99 -11.76 12.67
C LEU A 24 -2.46 -11.81 12.71
N VAL A 25 -1.84 -12.87 12.21
CA VAL A 25 -0.38 -12.99 12.12
C VAL A 25 0.19 -11.88 11.21
N GLU A 26 -0.40 -11.66 10.06
CA GLU A 26 -0.02 -10.60 9.14
C GLU A 26 -0.11 -9.22 9.81
N ALA A 27 -1.23 -8.93 10.46
CA ALA A 27 -1.46 -7.66 11.14
C ALA A 27 -0.45 -7.40 12.26
N LEU A 28 -0.21 -8.36 13.13
CA LEU A 28 0.73 -8.23 14.25
C LEU A 28 2.17 -8.08 13.76
N THR A 29 2.57 -8.86 12.77
CA THR A 29 3.89 -8.77 12.15
C THR A 29 4.09 -7.41 11.47
N GLY A 30 3.13 -6.99 10.65
CA GLY A 30 3.19 -5.71 9.94
C GLY A 30 3.21 -4.52 10.88
N LEU A 31 2.34 -4.48 11.89
CA LEU A 31 2.34 -3.42 12.91
C LEU A 31 3.65 -3.36 13.68
N SER A 32 4.20 -4.51 14.06
CA SER A 32 5.46 -4.57 14.81
C SER A 32 6.65 -4.05 13.98
N LEU A 33 6.81 -4.53 12.75
CA LEU A 33 7.93 -4.16 11.88
C LEU A 33 7.85 -2.69 11.43
N ASN A 34 6.68 -2.22 11.06
CA ASN A 34 6.49 -0.82 10.64
C ASN A 34 6.59 0.14 11.83
N SER A 35 6.17 -0.25 13.03
CA SER A 35 6.37 0.52 14.25
C SER A 35 7.85 0.67 14.60
N LEU A 36 8.66 -0.38 14.39
CA LEU A 36 10.12 -0.28 14.55
C LEU A 36 10.74 0.72 13.59
N THR A 37 10.30 0.73 12.33
CA THR A 37 10.75 1.71 11.33
C THR A 37 10.41 3.14 11.76
N ILE A 38 9.18 3.39 12.19
CA ILE A 38 8.72 4.71 12.65
C ILE A 38 9.50 5.17 13.89
N LEU A 39 9.66 4.28 14.88
CA LEU A 39 10.41 4.59 16.10
C LEU A 39 11.89 4.85 15.81
N SER A 40 12.50 4.10 14.89
CA SER A 40 13.88 4.30 14.48
C SER A 40 14.07 5.68 13.86
N PHE A 41 13.17 6.11 12.99
CA PHE A 41 13.21 7.46 12.41
C PHE A 41 13.07 8.56 13.47
N CYS A 42 12.17 8.37 14.44
CA CYS A 42 11.94 9.35 15.51
C CYS A 42 13.12 9.44 16.49
N LYS A 43 13.80 8.32 16.77
CA LYS A 43 14.88 8.26 17.76
C LYS A 43 16.26 8.62 17.20
N ASN A 44 16.49 8.34 15.93
CA ASN A 44 17.80 8.52 15.31
C ASN A 44 17.82 9.74 14.38
N PRO A 45 18.42 10.87 14.78
CA PRO A 45 18.50 12.06 13.93
C PRO A 45 19.20 11.83 12.59
N GLU A 46 20.12 10.87 12.54
CA GLU A 46 20.85 10.49 11.32
C GLU A 46 19.93 9.94 10.22
N LEU A 47 18.78 9.36 10.58
CA LEU A 47 17.78 8.85 9.64
C LEU A 47 16.84 9.94 9.11
N ARG A 48 16.94 11.16 9.61
CA ARG A 48 16.06 12.28 9.20
C ARG A 48 16.58 12.91 7.91
N THR A 49 16.49 12.18 6.83
CA THR A 49 16.88 12.61 5.48
C THR A 49 15.65 12.59 4.56
N PRO A 50 15.67 13.32 3.43
CA PRO A 50 14.57 13.29 2.48
C PRO A 50 14.25 11.90 1.95
N SER A 51 15.26 11.08 1.67
CA SER A 51 15.06 9.70 1.22
C SER A 51 14.39 8.83 2.28
N HIS A 52 14.77 8.98 3.54
CA HIS A 52 14.16 8.25 4.65
C HIS A 52 12.75 8.75 4.98
N LEU A 53 12.40 10.00 4.62
CA LEU A 53 11.02 10.49 4.71
C LEU A 53 10.06 9.66 3.84
N LEU A 54 10.49 9.26 2.64
CA LEU A 54 9.71 8.36 1.77
C LEU A 54 9.52 6.98 2.41
N VAL A 55 10.55 6.45 3.06
CA VAL A 55 10.48 5.17 3.80
C VAL A 55 9.55 5.28 5.00
N LEU A 56 9.59 6.39 5.73
CA LEU A 56 8.66 6.66 6.83
C LEU A 56 7.21 6.71 6.34
N SER A 57 6.96 7.39 5.23
CA SER A 57 5.63 7.45 4.58
C SER A 57 5.14 6.06 4.19
N LEU A 58 6.00 5.22 3.64
CA LEU A 58 5.68 3.81 3.34
C LEU A 58 5.34 3.03 4.61
N ALA A 59 6.09 3.22 5.69
CA ALA A 59 5.82 2.55 6.96
C ALA A 59 4.44 2.93 7.54
N PHE A 60 4.01 4.17 7.40
CA PHE A 60 2.66 4.60 7.77
C PHE A 60 1.59 3.95 6.89
N ALA A 61 1.79 3.87 5.58
CA ALA A 61 0.87 3.21 4.66
C ALA A 61 0.73 1.71 4.99
N ASP A 62 1.84 1.02 5.21
CA ASP A 62 1.87 -0.41 5.54
C ASP A 62 1.29 -0.68 6.93
N SER A 63 1.47 0.22 7.89
CA SER A 63 0.78 0.18 9.18
C SER A 63 -0.74 0.31 9.00
N GLY A 64 -1.20 1.15 8.08
CA GLY A 64 -2.61 1.27 7.73
C GLY A 64 -3.18 -0.02 7.14
N ILE A 65 -2.44 -0.70 6.27
CA ILE A 65 -2.81 -2.02 5.73
C ILE A 65 -2.90 -3.06 6.85
N SER A 66 -1.92 -3.08 7.74
CA SER A 66 -1.89 -4.02 8.89
C SER A 66 -3.03 -3.76 9.86
N LEU A 67 -3.38 -2.50 10.12
CA LEU A 67 -4.54 -2.15 10.93
C LEU A 67 -5.86 -2.61 10.29
N ASN A 68 -5.98 -2.46 8.98
CA ASN A 68 -7.12 -2.97 8.21
C ASN A 68 -7.23 -4.50 8.32
N ALA A 69 -6.11 -5.20 8.21
CA ALA A 69 -6.04 -6.65 8.40
C ALA A 69 -6.42 -7.07 9.83
N LEU A 70 -6.05 -6.29 10.84
CA LEU A 70 -6.43 -6.56 12.24
C LEU A 70 -7.95 -6.46 12.44
N ILE A 71 -8.59 -5.46 11.86
CA ILE A 71 -10.05 -5.29 11.90
C ILE A 71 -10.74 -6.47 11.19
N ALA A 72 -10.24 -6.87 10.02
CA ALA A 72 -10.74 -8.03 9.30
C ALA A 72 -10.53 -9.34 10.08
N ALA A 73 -9.40 -9.48 10.76
CA ALA A 73 -9.11 -10.64 11.61
C ALA A 73 -10.09 -10.76 12.77
N THR A 74 -10.37 -9.67 13.48
CA THR A 74 -11.36 -9.68 14.57
C THR A 74 -12.75 -10.01 14.06
N SER A 75 -13.16 -9.51 12.93
CA SER A 75 -14.42 -9.84 12.27
C SER A 75 -14.50 -11.33 11.91
N SER A 76 -13.44 -11.90 11.35
CA SER A 76 -13.37 -13.32 11.02
C SER A 76 -13.45 -14.22 12.27
N LEU A 77 -12.77 -13.86 13.36
CA LEU A 77 -12.83 -14.59 14.62
C LEU A 77 -14.20 -14.52 15.27
N LEU A 78 -14.92 -13.40 15.11
CA LEU A 78 -16.31 -13.24 15.55
C LEU A 78 -17.31 -13.88 14.58
N ARG A 79 -16.88 -14.34 13.41
CA ARG A 79 -17.69 -14.93 12.33
C ARG A 79 -18.81 -14.04 11.83
N ARG A 80 -18.63 -12.74 11.94
CA ARG A 80 -19.58 -11.74 11.49
C ARG A 80 -18.91 -10.38 11.35
N TRP A 81 -19.49 -9.51 10.54
CA TRP A 81 -19.10 -8.11 10.50
C TRP A 81 -19.88 -7.30 11.56
N PRO A 82 -19.21 -6.85 12.65
CA PRO A 82 -19.94 -6.22 13.76
C PRO A 82 -20.11 -4.70 13.63
N TYR A 83 -19.54 -4.07 12.57
CA TYR A 83 -19.41 -2.62 12.49
C TYR A 83 -20.46 -1.93 11.60
N GLY A 84 -21.44 -2.66 11.08
CA GLY A 84 -22.52 -2.13 10.24
C GLY A 84 -22.08 -1.69 8.85
N SER A 85 -23.01 -1.09 8.10
CA SER A 85 -22.76 -0.65 6.72
C SER A 85 -21.80 0.52 6.64
N ASP A 86 -21.89 1.49 7.54
CA ASP A 86 -21.00 2.64 7.57
C ASP A 86 -19.57 2.22 7.93
N GLY A 87 -19.44 1.27 8.87
CA GLY A 87 -18.17 0.64 9.19
C GLY A 87 -17.56 -0.12 8.01
N CYS A 88 -18.40 -0.76 7.19
CA CYS A 88 -17.99 -1.41 5.94
C CYS A 88 -17.41 -0.39 4.94
N GLN A 89 -18.08 0.72 4.71
CA GLN A 89 -17.58 1.78 3.83
C GLN A 89 -16.27 2.38 4.34
N ALA A 90 -16.18 2.64 5.63
CA ALA A 90 -14.97 3.18 6.26
C ALA A 90 -13.79 2.19 6.17
N HIS A 91 -14.04 0.91 6.39
CA HIS A 91 -13.04 -0.16 6.29
C HIS A 91 -12.53 -0.31 4.85
N GLY A 92 -13.42 -0.31 3.87
CA GLY A 92 -13.08 -0.36 2.45
C GLY A 92 -12.26 0.86 2.03
N PHE A 93 -12.68 2.06 2.40
CA PHE A 93 -11.96 3.30 2.12
C PHE A 93 -10.56 3.30 2.74
N GLN A 94 -10.45 2.99 4.02
CA GLN A 94 -9.18 3.00 4.75
C GLN A 94 -8.19 1.98 4.17
N GLY A 95 -8.64 0.76 3.92
CA GLY A 95 -7.79 -0.29 3.34
C GLY A 95 -7.34 0.04 1.92
N PHE A 96 -8.22 0.56 1.09
CA PHE A 96 -7.92 0.93 -0.28
C PHE A 96 -6.97 2.13 -0.35
N ALA A 97 -7.22 3.18 0.44
CA ALA A 97 -6.33 4.33 0.53
C ALA A 97 -4.91 3.94 0.99
N ALA A 98 -4.80 3.10 2.02
CA ALA A 98 -3.52 2.61 2.51
C ALA A 98 -2.78 1.77 1.46
N ALA A 99 -3.48 0.90 0.74
CA ALA A 99 -2.89 0.10 -0.33
C ALA A 99 -2.37 0.96 -1.49
N LEU A 100 -3.15 1.94 -1.93
CA LEU A 100 -2.73 2.88 -2.97
C LEU A 100 -1.52 3.71 -2.52
N ALA A 101 -1.52 4.17 -1.28
CA ALA A 101 -0.40 4.91 -0.71
C ALA A 101 0.86 4.04 -0.63
N SER A 102 0.76 2.78 -0.26
CA SER A 102 1.88 1.83 -0.23
C SER A 102 2.50 1.63 -1.61
N ILE A 103 1.69 1.38 -2.62
CA ILE A 103 2.15 1.22 -4.01
C ILE A 103 2.85 2.48 -4.51
N SER A 104 2.24 3.64 -4.32
CA SER A 104 2.78 4.92 -4.78
C SER A 104 4.06 5.32 -4.02
N ASN A 105 4.13 5.07 -2.72
CA ASN A 105 5.36 5.27 -1.93
C ASN A 105 6.50 4.37 -2.42
N SER A 106 6.20 3.12 -2.76
CA SER A 106 7.20 2.19 -3.30
C SER A 106 7.78 2.68 -4.62
N ALA A 107 6.93 3.20 -5.50
CA ALA A 107 7.37 3.81 -6.76
C ALA A 107 8.20 5.09 -6.53
N ALA A 108 7.82 5.93 -5.57
CA ALA A 108 8.56 7.13 -5.20
C ALA A 108 9.96 6.78 -4.63
N ILE A 109 10.08 5.73 -3.82
CA ILE A 109 11.35 5.23 -3.29
C ILE A 109 12.23 4.70 -4.44
N ALA A 110 11.68 3.94 -5.36
CA ALA A 110 12.40 3.43 -6.52
C ALA A 110 12.95 4.57 -7.39
N TRP A 111 12.14 5.57 -7.67
CA TRP A 111 12.57 6.76 -8.40
C TRP A 111 13.64 7.56 -7.64
N GLY A 112 13.45 7.76 -6.33
CA GLY A 112 14.42 8.46 -5.49
C GLY A 112 15.77 7.75 -5.42
N SER A 113 15.76 6.43 -5.37
CA SER A 113 16.98 5.61 -5.45
C SER A 113 17.67 5.75 -6.79
N TYR A 114 16.94 5.70 -7.88
CA TYR A 114 17.45 5.95 -9.22
C TYR A 114 18.06 7.35 -9.33
N HIS A 115 17.35 8.38 -8.88
CA HIS A 115 17.83 9.77 -8.91
C HIS A 115 19.16 9.91 -8.16
N HIS A 116 19.23 9.41 -6.94
CA HIS A 116 20.45 9.46 -6.13
C HIS A 116 21.62 8.71 -6.78
N TYR A 117 21.37 7.49 -7.23
CA TYR A 117 22.40 6.62 -7.81
C TYR A 117 22.93 7.14 -9.16
N CYS A 118 22.04 7.61 -10.03
CA CYS A 118 22.40 8.03 -11.39
C CYS A 118 22.89 9.48 -11.48
N THR A 119 22.41 10.38 -10.64
CA THR A 119 22.78 11.80 -10.65
C THR A 119 23.82 12.17 -9.59
N HIS A 120 24.11 11.27 -8.65
CA HIS A 120 24.97 11.51 -7.49
C HIS A 120 24.54 12.72 -6.64
N ARG A 121 23.27 13.10 -6.74
CA ARG A 121 22.66 14.18 -5.96
C ARG A 121 21.70 13.63 -4.95
N ARG A 122 21.75 14.13 -3.73
CA ARG A 122 20.75 13.80 -2.71
C ARG A 122 19.40 14.38 -3.08
N LEU A 123 18.34 13.66 -2.77
CA LEU A 123 16.98 14.15 -2.90
C LEU A 123 16.78 15.39 -2.01
N ALA A 124 16.16 16.44 -2.56
CA ALA A 124 15.85 17.64 -1.80
C ALA A 124 14.64 17.42 -0.87
N TRP A 125 14.61 18.13 0.25
CA TRP A 125 13.46 18.09 1.16
C TRP A 125 12.15 18.49 0.49
N ASP A 126 12.17 19.55 -0.32
CA ASP A 126 10.99 20.03 -1.04
C ASP A 126 10.42 18.95 -1.97
N THR A 127 11.28 18.24 -2.66
CA THR A 127 10.88 17.14 -3.54
C THR A 127 10.28 15.99 -2.75
N ALA A 128 10.93 15.57 -1.66
CA ALA A 128 10.43 14.49 -0.80
C ALA A 128 9.07 14.82 -0.19
N ILE A 129 8.92 16.02 0.36
CA ILE A 129 7.66 16.49 0.94
C ILE A 129 6.57 16.55 -0.12
N SER A 130 6.86 17.08 -1.30
CA SER A 130 5.90 17.14 -2.40
C SER A 130 5.45 15.75 -2.85
N LEU A 131 6.36 14.79 -2.93
CA LEU A 131 6.04 13.40 -3.26
C LEU A 131 5.12 12.77 -2.20
N VAL A 132 5.43 12.95 -0.92
CA VAL A 132 4.61 12.42 0.18
C VAL A 132 3.21 13.03 0.15
N LEU A 133 3.09 14.33 0.00
CA LEU A 133 1.80 15.01 -0.10
C LEU A 133 1.00 14.51 -1.31
N PHE A 134 1.64 14.41 -2.47
CA PHE A 134 1.00 13.89 -3.68
C PHE A 134 0.49 12.46 -3.50
N VAL A 135 1.31 11.58 -2.91
CA VAL A 135 0.94 10.18 -2.66
C VAL A 135 -0.32 10.09 -1.80
N TRP A 136 -0.34 10.79 -0.67
CA TRP A 136 -1.48 10.71 0.26
C TRP A 136 -2.74 11.40 -0.25
N LEU A 137 -2.61 12.56 -0.86
CA LEU A 137 -3.74 13.28 -1.47
C LEU A 137 -4.32 12.50 -2.65
N SER A 138 -3.48 11.95 -3.52
CA SER A 138 -3.90 11.12 -4.64
C SER A 138 -4.58 9.83 -4.17
N SER A 139 -4.02 9.16 -3.18
CA SER A 139 -4.59 7.93 -2.61
C SER A 139 -5.96 8.19 -1.96
N ALA A 140 -6.09 9.26 -1.20
CA ALA A 140 -7.36 9.67 -0.61
C ALA A 140 -8.41 10.05 -1.68
N PHE A 141 -7.99 10.74 -2.73
CA PHE A 141 -8.86 11.10 -3.86
C PHE A 141 -9.44 9.85 -4.54
N TRP A 142 -8.59 8.90 -4.94
CA TRP A 142 -9.05 7.68 -5.59
C TRP A 142 -9.91 6.80 -4.68
N ALA A 143 -9.57 6.73 -3.40
CA ALA A 143 -10.34 5.97 -2.42
C ALA A 143 -11.70 6.63 -2.08
N ALA A 144 -11.82 7.94 -2.24
CA ALA A 144 -13.09 8.66 -2.02
C ALA A 144 -14.08 8.48 -3.17
N LEU A 145 -13.64 8.21 -4.39
CA LEU A 145 -14.51 8.06 -5.56
C LEU A 145 -15.57 6.98 -5.42
N PRO A 146 -15.28 5.77 -4.87
CA PRO A 146 -16.32 4.79 -4.60
C PRO A 146 -17.38 5.26 -3.59
N LEU A 147 -17.03 6.13 -2.66
CA LEU A 147 -17.99 6.74 -1.73
C LEU A 147 -18.91 7.76 -2.41
N LEU A 148 -18.45 8.34 -3.53
CA LEU A 148 -19.17 9.33 -4.32
C LEU A 148 -19.98 8.72 -5.48
N GLY A 149 -19.94 7.40 -5.66
CA GLY A 149 -20.73 6.66 -6.63
C GLY A 149 -19.97 6.18 -7.87
N TRP A 150 -18.70 6.52 -8.05
CA TRP A 150 -17.87 5.91 -9.09
C TRP A 150 -16.99 4.82 -8.47
N GLY A 151 -17.40 3.59 -8.61
CA GLY A 151 -16.96 2.44 -7.85
C GLY A 151 -17.87 2.16 -6.65
N HIS A 152 -17.55 1.15 -5.88
CA HIS A 152 -18.36 0.75 -4.72
C HIS A 152 -17.50 -0.08 -3.75
N TYR A 153 -17.73 0.10 -2.45
CA TYR A 153 -17.22 -0.78 -1.41
C TYR A 153 -18.32 -1.72 -0.94
N ASP A 154 -18.02 -2.99 -0.90
CA ASP A 154 -18.97 -4.03 -0.48
C ASP A 154 -18.26 -5.14 0.29
N TYR A 155 -19.05 -5.99 0.89
CA TYR A 155 -18.58 -7.15 1.61
C TYR A 155 -17.89 -8.14 0.68
N GLU A 156 -16.78 -8.70 1.12
CA GLU A 156 -16.18 -9.86 0.46
C GLU A 156 -17.09 -11.10 0.56
N PRO A 157 -16.87 -12.13 -0.28
CA PRO A 157 -17.69 -13.35 -0.27
C PRO A 157 -17.80 -14.02 1.10
N LEU A 158 -16.77 -13.93 1.95
CA LEU A 158 -16.81 -14.43 3.33
C LEU A 158 -17.67 -13.57 4.26
N GLY A 159 -17.99 -12.32 3.89
CA GLY A 159 -18.78 -11.41 4.69
C GLY A 159 -18.10 -10.87 5.95
N THR A 160 -16.79 -11.06 6.09
CA THR A 160 -16.00 -10.67 7.27
C THR A 160 -15.14 -9.43 7.07
N CYS A 161 -15.05 -8.91 5.86
CA CYS A 161 -14.39 -7.65 5.55
C CYS A 161 -15.07 -6.95 4.37
N CYS A 162 -14.69 -5.70 4.15
CA CYS A 162 -15.21 -4.87 3.08
C CYS A 162 -14.07 -4.36 2.22
N THR A 163 -14.22 -4.51 0.92
CA THR A 163 -13.24 -4.10 -0.08
C THR A 163 -13.91 -3.44 -1.27
N LEU A 164 -13.09 -2.99 -2.21
CA LEU A 164 -13.57 -2.49 -3.49
C LEU A 164 -14.31 -3.59 -4.26
N ASP A 165 -15.52 -3.28 -4.70
CA ASP A 165 -16.29 -4.17 -5.57
C ASP A 165 -15.68 -4.18 -6.98
N TYR A 166 -15.24 -5.35 -7.41
CA TYR A 166 -14.66 -5.60 -8.75
C TYR A 166 -15.64 -6.27 -9.70
N SER A 167 -16.93 -6.16 -9.43
CA SER A 167 -17.97 -6.63 -10.36
C SER A 167 -17.97 -5.84 -11.67
N ARG A 168 -18.59 -6.41 -12.70
CA ARG A 168 -18.66 -5.79 -14.04
C ARG A 168 -19.39 -4.45 -14.06
N ASN A 169 -20.16 -4.13 -13.04
CA ASN A 169 -20.90 -2.87 -12.96
C ASN A 169 -20.00 -1.64 -12.80
N PHE A 170 -18.77 -1.83 -12.31
CA PHE A 170 -17.80 -0.76 -12.03
C PHE A 170 -16.54 -0.82 -12.89
N THR A 171 -16.65 -1.42 -14.07
CA THR A 171 -15.51 -1.66 -14.97
C THR A 171 -14.76 -0.39 -15.35
N SER A 172 -15.47 0.72 -15.60
CA SER A 172 -14.82 2.00 -15.96
C SER A 172 -13.92 2.53 -14.83
N PHE A 173 -14.38 2.46 -13.58
CA PHE A 173 -13.60 2.84 -12.42
C PHE A 173 -12.39 1.91 -12.26
N LEU A 174 -12.60 0.61 -12.33
CA LEU A 174 -11.54 -0.39 -12.12
C LEU A 174 -10.41 -0.25 -13.14
N PHE A 175 -10.72 -0.08 -14.43
CA PHE A 175 -9.70 0.11 -15.46
C PHE A 175 -8.96 1.44 -15.30
N THR A 176 -9.67 2.53 -15.04
CA THR A 176 -9.05 3.84 -14.87
C THR A 176 -8.17 3.87 -13.63
N MET A 177 -8.65 3.35 -12.52
CA MET A 177 -7.90 3.24 -11.27
C MET A 177 -6.66 2.37 -11.44
N ALA A 178 -6.80 1.20 -12.06
CA ALA A 178 -5.69 0.28 -12.29
C ALA A 178 -4.59 0.90 -13.14
N PHE A 179 -4.96 1.66 -14.17
CA PHE A 179 -4.00 2.35 -15.02
C PHE A 179 -3.17 3.37 -14.23
N PHE A 180 -3.81 4.28 -13.50
CA PHE A 180 -3.12 5.36 -12.78
C PHE A 180 -2.44 4.91 -11.49
N ASN A 181 -3.00 3.95 -10.77
CA ASN A 181 -2.55 3.59 -9.44
C ASN A 181 -1.82 2.25 -9.36
N PHE A 182 -1.83 1.48 -10.42
CA PHE A 182 -1.17 0.18 -10.47
C PHE A 182 -0.14 0.10 -11.61
N LEU A 183 -0.57 0.29 -12.85
CA LEU A 183 0.32 0.15 -14.02
C LEU A 183 1.36 1.27 -14.08
N LEU A 184 0.98 2.51 -13.85
CA LEU A 184 1.90 3.64 -13.88
C LEU A 184 2.96 3.57 -12.76
N PRO A 185 2.62 3.33 -11.48
CA PRO A 185 3.61 3.09 -10.44
C PRO A 185 4.50 1.88 -10.70
N LEU A 186 3.95 0.78 -11.21
CA LEU A 186 4.71 -0.40 -11.60
C LEU A 186 5.73 -0.08 -12.70
N PHE A 187 5.33 0.65 -13.71
CA PHE A 187 6.19 1.09 -14.79
C PHE A 187 7.34 1.97 -14.28
N ILE A 188 7.04 2.95 -13.41
CA ILE A 188 8.05 3.81 -12.78
C ILE A 188 9.07 2.97 -11.99
N THR A 189 8.60 2.01 -11.21
CA THR A 189 9.44 1.12 -10.42
C THR A 189 10.35 0.27 -11.30
N LEU A 190 9.80 -0.38 -12.32
CA LEU A 190 10.55 -1.24 -13.23
C LEU A 190 11.60 -0.46 -14.03
N ILE A 191 11.23 0.70 -14.57
CA ILE A 191 12.17 1.57 -15.31
C ILE A 191 13.28 2.08 -14.40
N SER A 192 12.96 2.51 -13.18
CA SER A 192 13.96 3.01 -12.23
C SER A 192 15.01 1.95 -11.91
N TYR A 193 14.61 0.74 -11.59
CA TYR A 193 15.54 -0.35 -11.31
C TYR A 193 16.28 -0.84 -12.54
N TRP A 194 15.63 -0.90 -13.69
CA TRP A 194 16.30 -1.26 -14.94
C TRP A 194 17.41 -0.27 -15.31
N LEU A 195 17.16 1.05 -15.20
CA LEU A 195 18.15 2.07 -15.47
C LEU A 195 19.33 2.03 -14.46
N MET A 196 19.04 1.73 -13.19
CA MET A 196 20.08 1.51 -12.18
C MET A 196 20.96 0.31 -12.53
N GLU A 197 20.36 -0.79 -12.95
CA GLU A 197 21.08 -2.01 -13.36
C GLU A 197 21.97 -1.75 -14.58
N GLN A 198 21.46 -1.03 -15.59
CA GLN A 198 22.25 -0.63 -16.76
C GLN A 198 23.48 0.19 -16.36
N LYS A 199 23.35 1.10 -15.42
CA LYS A 199 24.49 1.91 -14.94
C LYS A 199 25.50 1.05 -14.14
N LEU A 200 25.04 0.11 -13.32
CA LEU A 200 25.91 -0.85 -12.62
C LEU A 200 26.70 -1.70 -13.60
N GLY A 201 26.09 -2.22 -14.66
CA GLY A 201 26.77 -3.02 -15.68
C GLY A 201 27.86 -2.25 -16.41
N LYS A 202 27.68 -0.94 -16.65
CA LYS A 202 28.70 -0.08 -17.29
C LYS A 202 29.88 0.22 -16.37
N THR A 203 29.69 0.33 -15.07
CA THR A 203 30.76 0.57 -14.09
C THR A 203 31.50 -0.69 -13.69
N GLY A 204 30.90 -1.87 -13.85
CA GLY A 204 31.48 -3.19 -13.54
C GLY A 204 32.37 -3.80 -14.64
N HIS A 205 32.40 -3.21 -15.84
CA HIS A 205 33.39 -3.58 -16.89
C HIS A 205 34.60 -2.66 -16.77
N PRO A 206 35.76 -3.14 -16.26
CA PRO A 206 37.01 -2.42 -16.42
C PRO A 206 37.27 -2.36 -17.92
N GLN A 207 37.47 -1.14 -18.45
CA GLN A 207 37.99 -0.97 -19.78
C GLN A 207 39.33 -1.75 -19.80
N GLY A 208 39.35 -2.86 -20.52
CA GLY A 208 40.59 -3.59 -20.74
C GLY A 208 41.61 -2.64 -21.28
N HIS A 209 42.75 -2.55 -20.60
CA HIS A 209 43.95 -1.91 -21.11
C HIS A 209 44.20 -2.37 -22.54
N GLN A 210 43.94 -1.53 -23.51
CA GLN A 210 44.67 -1.60 -24.77
C GLN A 210 46.05 -0.99 -24.49
N GLY A 211 46.96 -1.86 -24.04
CA GLY A 211 48.39 -1.62 -24.07
C GLY A 211 48.90 -2.10 -25.40
N THR A 212 49.48 -1.25 -26.13
CA THR A 212 50.51 -1.54 -27.12
C THR A 212 51.77 -0.91 -26.70
#